data_6ca85c0a663190a57abe1caab11b23d0
#
_entry.id   6ca85c0a663190a57abe1caab11b23d0
#
_cell.length_a   1.000
_cell.length_b   1.000
_cell.length_c   1.000
_cell.angle_alpha   90.00
_cell.angle_beta   90.00
_cell.angle_gamma   90.00
#
_symmetry.space_group_name_H-M   'P 1'
#
loop_
_entity.id
_entity.type
_entity.pdbx_description
1 polymer ?
#
loop_
_entity_poly.entity_id
_entity_poly.type
_entity_poly.pdbx_seq_one_letter_code
_entity_poly.pdbx_strand_id
1 'polypeptide(L)'
;AEEFEAQRPAIKTFTSKIETLLAEGGIIARTEVRYRKPYSIWMKMRSTGCDFAHVDTKYYIRIIYQNVAPWSEKDTSLRIYSILTDSFKERPGSVSNYIDAPKENGYQSFQMKLLNDKGKWEELHISSERMVRNGRLGCAAERTDENIKSWLNKFNELLKEMADSEGGMDFMDGVTSSFYYDDIMVFTP
;
A
#
# COMPACT_ATOMS: atom_id res chain seq x y z
N ALA A 1 12.82 15.95 -10.53
CA ALA A 1 11.62 16.54 -11.12
C ALA A 1 11.51 16.16 -12.60
N GLU A 2 12.51 16.42 -13.42
CA GLU A 2 12.52 16.19 -14.88
C GLU A 2 12.26 14.71 -15.26
N GLU A 3 12.87 13.77 -14.58
CA GLU A 3 12.67 12.32 -14.82
C GLU A 3 11.21 11.90 -14.65
N PHE A 4 10.49 12.47 -13.68
CA PHE A 4 9.08 12.17 -13.44
C PHE A 4 8.18 12.82 -14.52
N GLU A 5 8.49 14.02 -14.96
CA GLU A 5 7.74 14.67 -16.03
C GLU A 5 7.85 13.88 -17.35
N ALA A 6 9.02 13.36 -17.67
CA ALA A 6 9.24 12.52 -18.86
C ALA A 6 8.45 11.17 -18.79
N GLN A 7 8.19 10.64 -17.61
CA GLN A 7 7.46 9.38 -17.43
C GLN A 7 5.93 9.58 -17.36
N ARG A 8 5.44 10.77 -17.07
CA ARG A 8 4.00 11.07 -16.93
C ARG A 8 3.12 10.58 -18.09
N PRO A 9 3.47 10.81 -19.36
CA PRO A 9 2.63 10.36 -20.47
C PRO A 9 2.48 8.83 -20.51
N ALA A 10 3.58 8.11 -20.27
CA ALA A 10 3.58 6.65 -20.27
C ALA A 10 2.73 6.09 -19.10
N ILE A 11 2.87 6.68 -17.92
CA ILE A 11 2.07 6.31 -16.75
C ILE A 11 0.59 6.58 -17.03
N LYS A 12 0.26 7.73 -17.61
CA LYS A 12 -1.13 8.08 -17.95
C LYS A 12 -1.74 7.10 -18.95
N THR A 13 -1.02 6.74 -20.00
CA THR A 13 -1.49 5.73 -20.96
C THR A 13 -1.73 4.38 -20.30
N PHE A 14 -0.79 3.94 -19.45
CA PHE A 14 -0.90 2.68 -18.74
C PHE A 14 -2.08 2.66 -17.76
N THR A 15 -2.28 3.73 -16.98
CA THR A 15 -3.40 3.85 -16.05
C THR A 15 -4.75 3.92 -16.76
N SER A 16 -4.86 4.65 -17.86
CA SER A 16 -6.09 4.70 -18.67
C SER A 16 -6.44 3.34 -19.26
N LYS A 17 -5.45 2.57 -19.72
CA LYS A 17 -5.67 1.21 -20.21
C LYS A 17 -6.18 0.28 -19.09
N ILE A 18 -5.62 0.39 -17.88
CA ILE A 18 -6.11 -0.35 -16.71
C ILE A 18 -7.57 0.00 -16.42
N GLU A 19 -7.92 1.28 -16.35
CA GLU A 19 -9.30 1.73 -16.06
C GLU A 19 -10.28 1.23 -17.12
N THR A 20 -9.91 1.24 -18.40
CA THR A 20 -10.72 0.71 -19.49
C THR A 20 -10.96 -0.79 -19.33
N LEU A 21 -9.90 -1.58 -19.10
CA LEU A 21 -10.03 -3.03 -18.91
C LEU A 21 -10.91 -3.40 -17.71
N LEU A 22 -10.79 -2.65 -16.61
CA LEU A 22 -11.62 -2.87 -15.43
C LEU A 22 -13.08 -2.50 -15.68
N ALA A 23 -13.34 -1.40 -16.39
CA ALA A 23 -14.68 -1.00 -16.79
C ALA A 23 -15.34 -2.05 -17.72
N GLU A 24 -14.61 -2.58 -18.69
CA GLU A 24 -15.06 -3.69 -19.55
C GLU A 24 -15.36 -4.96 -18.73
N GLY A 25 -14.59 -5.21 -17.67
CA GLY A 25 -14.83 -6.29 -16.70
C GLY A 25 -15.98 -6.00 -15.71
N GLY A 26 -16.68 -4.86 -15.83
CA GLY A 26 -17.77 -4.46 -14.95
C GLY A 26 -17.33 -4.00 -13.56
N ILE A 27 -16.07 -3.57 -13.41
CA ILE A 27 -15.51 -3.09 -12.14
C ILE A 27 -15.34 -1.58 -12.22
N ILE A 28 -16.00 -0.86 -11.29
CA ILE A 28 -15.84 0.59 -11.14
C ILE A 28 -14.58 0.84 -10.32
N ALA A 29 -13.55 1.35 -10.97
CA ALA A 29 -12.27 1.65 -10.33
C ALA A 29 -11.66 2.93 -10.88
N ARG A 30 -10.80 3.58 -10.08
CA ARG A 30 -9.96 4.70 -10.48
C ARG A 30 -8.51 4.43 -10.12
N THR A 31 -7.61 5.09 -10.80
CA THR A 31 -6.17 4.98 -10.51
C THR A 31 -5.64 6.27 -9.88
N GLU A 32 -4.69 6.12 -8.96
CA GLU A 32 -3.93 7.22 -8.36
C GLU A 32 -2.44 6.89 -8.41
N VAL A 33 -1.63 7.82 -8.93
CA VAL A 33 -0.17 7.71 -8.85
C VAL A 33 0.29 8.29 -7.51
N ARG A 34 1.00 7.50 -6.71
CA ARG A 34 1.48 7.88 -5.39
C ARG A 34 3.00 7.85 -5.36
N TYR A 35 3.61 9.00 -5.14
CA TYR A 35 5.05 9.13 -5.00
C TYR A 35 5.47 8.77 -3.56
N ARG A 36 6.54 8.00 -3.46
CA ARG A 36 7.10 7.66 -2.14
C ARG A 36 7.77 8.89 -1.53
N LYS A 37 7.67 8.98 -0.20
CA LYS A 37 8.35 10.06 0.54
C LYS A 37 9.87 9.92 0.40
N PRO A 38 10.63 11.03 0.43
CA PRO A 38 12.09 10.99 0.32
C PRO A 38 12.76 10.05 1.32
N TYR A 39 12.27 10.00 2.55
CA TYR A 39 12.77 9.10 3.58
C TYR A 39 12.61 7.61 3.21
N SER A 40 11.44 7.21 2.69
CA SER A 40 11.21 5.83 2.25
C SER A 40 12.13 5.44 1.09
N ILE A 41 12.42 6.36 0.17
CA ILE A 41 13.36 6.14 -0.91
C ILE A 41 14.78 5.98 -0.36
N TRP A 42 15.19 6.85 0.57
CA TRP A 42 16.49 6.79 1.22
C TRP A 42 16.70 5.49 1.98
N MET A 43 15.71 5.04 2.77
CA MET A 43 15.77 3.74 3.46
C MET A 43 15.94 2.59 2.47
N LYS A 44 15.25 2.64 1.33
CA LYS A 44 15.37 1.63 0.29
C LYS A 44 16.77 1.64 -0.35
N MET A 45 17.33 2.81 -0.63
CA MET A 45 18.72 2.95 -1.08
C MET A 45 19.71 2.30 -0.11
N ARG A 46 19.53 2.52 1.19
CA ARG A 46 20.38 1.90 2.23
C ARG A 46 20.23 0.38 2.30
N SER A 47 19.01 -0.13 2.25
CA SER A 47 18.75 -1.58 2.38
C SER A 47 19.19 -2.39 1.16
N THR A 48 19.14 -1.77 -0.03
CA THR A 48 19.51 -2.43 -1.30
C THR A 48 20.92 -2.08 -1.77
N GLY A 49 21.58 -1.11 -1.14
CA GLY A 49 22.92 -0.64 -1.55
C GLY A 49 22.94 0.06 -2.91
N CYS A 50 21.78 0.50 -3.42
CA CYS A 50 21.69 1.18 -4.72
C CYS A 50 21.59 2.70 -4.55
N ASP A 51 21.98 3.44 -5.58
CA ASP A 51 21.81 4.89 -5.65
C ASP A 51 20.37 5.28 -6.06
N PHE A 52 20.04 6.56 -5.97
CA PHE A 52 18.71 7.09 -6.30
C PHE A 52 18.26 6.76 -7.73
N ALA A 53 19.17 6.75 -8.70
CA ALA A 53 18.84 6.46 -10.09
C ALA A 53 18.32 5.03 -10.26
N HIS A 54 18.89 4.08 -9.52
CA HIS A 54 18.60 2.65 -9.59
C HIS A 54 17.51 2.15 -8.65
N VAL A 55 16.88 3.03 -7.84
CA VAL A 55 15.70 2.65 -7.06
C VAL A 55 14.52 2.39 -7.98
N ASP A 56 14.08 1.13 -8.06
CA ASP A 56 13.00 0.67 -8.95
C ASP A 56 11.64 1.30 -8.65
N THR A 57 11.38 1.64 -7.39
CA THR A 57 10.03 1.99 -6.93
C THR A 57 10.00 3.35 -6.25
N LYS A 58 10.17 4.42 -7.04
CA LYS A 58 10.03 5.81 -6.57
C LYS A 58 8.56 6.22 -6.42
N TYR A 59 7.66 5.49 -7.06
CA TYR A 59 6.21 5.65 -7.00
C TYR A 59 5.52 4.30 -7.17
N TYR A 60 4.24 4.25 -6.92
CA TYR A 60 3.36 3.13 -7.23
C TYR A 60 2.01 3.63 -7.73
N ILE A 61 1.30 2.77 -8.43
CA ILE A 61 -0.04 3.06 -8.94
C ILE A 61 -1.03 2.36 -8.02
N ARG A 62 -1.91 3.12 -7.40
CA ARG A 62 -3.00 2.59 -6.60
C ARG A 62 -4.25 2.48 -7.45
N ILE A 63 -4.85 1.29 -7.49
CA ILE A 63 -6.15 1.01 -8.07
C ILE A 63 -7.15 1.01 -6.93
N ILE A 64 -8.10 1.94 -6.95
CA ILE A 64 -9.13 2.06 -5.93
C ILE A 64 -10.46 1.68 -6.57
N TYR A 65 -11.07 0.61 -6.06
CA TYR A 65 -12.34 0.10 -6.58
C TYR A 65 -13.47 0.24 -5.56
N GLN A 66 -14.70 0.38 -6.08
CA GLN A 66 -15.91 0.24 -5.30
C GLN A 66 -16.25 -1.23 -5.15
N ASN A 67 -16.41 -1.68 -3.91
CA ASN A 67 -16.88 -3.04 -3.67
C ASN A 67 -18.40 -3.09 -3.78
N VAL A 68 -18.92 -3.92 -4.66
CA VAL A 68 -20.35 -4.07 -4.91
C VAL A 68 -20.77 -5.50 -4.60
N ALA A 69 -21.82 -5.65 -3.79
CA ALA A 69 -22.40 -6.96 -3.50
C ALA A 69 -22.78 -7.70 -4.81
N PRO A 70 -22.69 -9.03 -4.89
CA PRO A 70 -22.46 -9.95 -3.76
C PRO A 70 -20.99 -10.27 -3.47
N TRP A 71 -20.04 -9.62 -4.15
CA TRP A 71 -18.62 -9.98 -4.09
C TRP A 71 -17.95 -9.45 -2.81
N SER A 72 -17.10 -10.30 -2.21
CA SER A 72 -16.22 -9.81 -1.15
C SER A 72 -15.12 -8.91 -1.72
N GLU A 73 -14.47 -8.11 -0.88
CA GLU A 73 -13.33 -7.29 -1.30
C GLU A 73 -12.16 -8.15 -1.79
N LYS A 74 -11.98 -9.33 -1.22
CA LYS A 74 -10.99 -10.31 -1.68
C LYS A 74 -11.32 -10.81 -3.09
N ASP A 75 -12.55 -11.22 -3.32
CA ASP A 75 -12.98 -11.73 -4.63
C ASP A 75 -12.84 -10.65 -5.71
N THR A 76 -13.26 -9.43 -5.40
CA THR A 76 -13.11 -8.29 -6.32
C THR A 76 -11.63 -8.00 -6.62
N SER A 77 -10.76 -8.05 -5.62
CA SER A 77 -9.31 -7.86 -5.82
C SER A 77 -8.70 -8.96 -6.69
N LEU A 78 -9.11 -10.22 -6.51
CA LEU A 78 -8.66 -11.35 -7.32
C LEU A 78 -9.19 -11.27 -8.76
N ARG A 79 -10.43 -10.79 -8.97
CA ARG A 79 -10.95 -10.52 -10.32
C ARG A 79 -10.15 -9.43 -11.02
N ILE A 80 -9.83 -8.33 -10.31
CA ILE A 80 -8.96 -7.27 -10.85
C ILE A 80 -7.60 -7.85 -11.24
N TYR A 81 -7.00 -8.66 -10.36
CA TYR A 81 -5.74 -9.33 -10.64
C TYR A 81 -5.83 -10.17 -11.92
N SER A 82 -6.86 -11.03 -12.06
CA SER A 82 -7.07 -11.87 -13.24
C SER A 82 -7.20 -11.04 -14.52
N ILE A 83 -8.07 -10.02 -14.54
CA ILE A 83 -8.27 -9.15 -15.70
C ILE A 83 -6.95 -8.49 -16.14
N LEU A 84 -6.15 -8.04 -15.19
CA LEU A 84 -4.91 -7.37 -15.50
C LEU A 84 -3.82 -8.31 -15.98
N THR A 85 -3.72 -9.51 -15.41
CA THR A 85 -2.73 -10.52 -15.83
C THR A 85 -3.05 -11.19 -17.17
N ASP A 86 -4.31 -11.16 -17.61
CA ASP A 86 -4.69 -11.55 -18.97
C ASP A 86 -4.17 -10.56 -20.02
N SER A 87 -3.98 -9.30 -19.65
CA SER A 87 -3.57 -8.23 -20.59
C SER A 87 -2.12 -7.77 -20.44
N PHE A 88 -1.53 -7.94 -19.26
CA PHE A 88 -0.17 -7.49 -18.93
C PHE A 88 0.65 -8.63 -18.35
N LYS A 89 1.96 -8.64 -18.66
CA LYS A 89 2.88 -9.60 -18.08
C LYS A 89 3.15 -9.27 -16.61
N GLU A 90 2.90 -10.24 -15.73
CA GLU A 90 3.25 -10.14 -14.31
C GLU A 90 4.73 -10.46 -14.09
N ARG A 91 5.35 -9.76 -13.12
CA ARG A 91 6.68 -10.11 -12.62
C ARG A 91 6.58 -11.29 -11.66
N PRO A 92 7.24 -12.43 -11.92
CA PRO A 92 7.21 -13.58 -11.03
C PRO A 92 7.64 -13.22 -9.60
N GLY A 93 6.88 -13.71 -8.60
CA GLY A 93 7.16 -13.48 -7.19
C GLY A 93 6.92 -12.05 -6.68
N SER A 94 6.22 -11.21 -7.46
CA SER A 94 5.90 -9.84 -7.06
C SER A 94 4.58 -9.69 -6.31
N VAL A 95 3.78 -10.74 -6.25
CA VAL A 95 2.46 -10.71 -5.61
C VAL A 95 2.60 -10.74 -4.10
N SER A 96 1.87 -9.84 -3.42
CA SER A 96 1.75 -9.80 -1.97
C SER A 96 0.30 -9.53 -1.59
N ASN A 97 -0.28 -10.43 -0.79
CA ASN A 97 -1.68 -10.33 -0.35
C ASN A 97 -1.74 -9.86 1.11
N TYR A 98 -2.01 -8.57 1.30
CA TYR A 98 -2.26 -7.96 2.62
C TYR A 98 -3.75 -7.79 2.91
N ILE A 99 -4.64 -8.43 2.15
CA ILE A 99 -6.08 -8.44 2.42
C ILE A 99 -6.39 -9.46 3.51
N ASP A 100 -5.84 -10.68 3.34
CA ASP A 100 -6.02 -11.78 4.30
C ASP A 100 -5.12 -11.66 5.54
N ALA A 101 -3.95 -11.03 5.37
CA ALA A 101 -2.99 -10.78 6.44
C ALA A 101 -2.66 -9.28 6.47
N PRO A 102 -3.54 -8.44 7.06
CA PRO A 102 -3.31 -7.01 7.19
C PRO A 102 -2.02 -6.74 7.96
N LYS A 103 -1.34 -5.65 7.60
CA LYS A 103 -0.22 -5.16 8.42
C LYS A 103 -0.73 -4.69 9.79
N GLU A 104 0.14 -4.62 10.77
CA GLU A 104 -0.20 -4.21 12.15
C GLU A 104 -0.90 -2.85 12.23
N ASN A 105 -0.58 -1.93 11.32
CA ASN A 105 -1.23 -0.63 11.19
C ASN A 105 -2.61 -0.67 10.47
N GLY A 106 -3.18 -1.86 10.22
CA GLY A 106 -4.45 -2.03 9.52
C GLY A 106 -4.39 -1.81 8.02
N TYR A 107 -3.19 -1.66 7.44
CA TYR A 107 -3.04 -1.53 6.00
C TYR A 107 -3.42 -2.82 5.28
N GLN A 108 -4.34 -2.70 4.30
CA GLN A 108 -4.80 -3.78 3.45
C GLN A 108 -4.62 -3.40 1.98
N SER A 109 -4.06 -4.29 1.19
CA SER A 109 -4.00 -4.18 -0.27
C SER A 109 -3.55 -5.49 -0.90
N PHE A 110 -3.88 -5.68 -2.17
CA PHE A 110 -3.27 -6.70 -2.99
C PHE A 110 -2.23 -6.03 -3.89
N GLN A 111 -0.97 -6.46 -3.81
CA GLN A 111 0.14 -5.82 -4.52
C GLN A 111 0.72 -6.73 -5.57
N MET A 112 1.13 -6.16 -6.71
CA MET A 112 1.81 -6.87 -7.79
C MET A 112 2.63 -5.90 -8.65
N LYS A 113 3.48 -6.45 -9.53
CA LYS A 113 4.20 -5.67 -10.55
C LYS A 113 3.83 -6.17 -11.93
N LEU A 114 3.44 -5.23 -12.79
CA LEU A 114 3.12 -5.49 -14.21
C LEU A 114 4.07 -4.77 -15.13
N LEU A 115 4.33 -5.38 -16.29
CA LEU A 115 5.17 -4.79 -17.33
C LEU A 115 4.31 -3.83 -18.18
N ASN A 116 4.73 -2.57 -18.26
CA ASN A 116 4.07 -1.61 -19.15
C ASN A 116 4.54 -1.76 -20.60
N ASP A 117 3.90 -1.05 -21.53
CA ASP A 117 4.20 -1.10 -22.98
C ASP A 117 5.62 -0.59 -23.33
N LYS A 118 6.31 0.07 -22.39
CA LYS A 118 7.71 0.53 -22.54
C LYS A 118 8.74 -0.42 -21.91
N GLY A 119 8.32 -1.60 -21.47
CA GLY A 119 9.20 -2.59 -20.87
C GLY A 119 9.63 -2.26 -19.44
N LYS A 120 8.90 -1.37 -18.72
CA LYS A 120 9.18 -1.01 -17.34
C LYS A 120 8.19 -1.73 -16.41
N TRP A 121 8.71 -2.22 -15.27
CA TRP A 121 7.89 -2.80 -14.20
C TRP A 121 7.22 -1.69 -13.39
N GLU A 122 5.90 -1.70 -13.37
CA GLU A 122 5.08 -0.79 -12.58
C GLU A 122 4.50 -1.52 -11.37
N GLU A 123 4.67 -0.94 -10.19
CA GLU A 123 4.13 -1.47 -8.94
C GLU A 123 2.67 -1.02 -8.79
N LEU A 124 1.76 -1.98 -8.60
CA LEU A 124 0.33 -1.75 -8.45
C LEU A 124 -0.15 -2.18 -7.07
N HIS A 125 -0.97 -1.35 -6.45
CA HIS A 125 -1.65 -1.62 -5.18
C HIS A 125 -3.16 -1.59 -5.41
N ILE A 126 -3.81 -2.73 -5.33
CA ILE A 126 -5.25 -2.89 -5.48
C ILE A 126 -5.90 -2.80 -4.10
N SER A 127 -6.81 -1.87 -3.90
CA SER A 127 -7.49 -1.64 -2.63
C SER A 127 -8.91 -1.15 -2.85
N SER A 128 -9.84 -1.54 -1.98
CA SER A 128 -11.17 -0.95 -1.95
C SER A 128 -11.14 0.47 -1.37
N GLU A 129 -12.21 1.22 -1.55
CA GLU A 129 -12.36 2.54 -0.92
C GLU A 129 -12.29 2.44 0.61
N ARG A 130 -12.84 1.37 1.21
CA ARG A 130 -12.75 1.10 2.64
C ARG A 130 -11.30 0.87 3.08
N MET A 131 -10.56 0.01 2.37
CA MET A 131 -9.15 -0.27 2.68
C MET A 131 -8.28 0.99 2.60
N VAL A 132 -8.52 1.85 1.62
CA VAL A 132 -7.81 3.14 1.50
C VAL A 132 -8.12 4.05 2.67
N ARG A 133 -9.39 4.13 3.08
CA ARG A 133 -9.81 4.93 4.24
C ARG A 133 -9.18 4.41 5.52
N ASN A 134 -9.21 3.09 5.74
CA ASN A 134 -8.60 2.46 6.92
C ASN A 134 -7.09 2.67 6.95
N GLY A 135 -6.40 2.55 5.82
CA GLY A 135 -4.97 2.82 5.73
C GLY A 135 -4.58 4.29 5.94
N ARG A 136 -5.52 5.25 5.78
CA ARG A 136 -5.28 6.68 6.07
C ARG A 136 -5.56 7.05 7.53
N LEU A 137 -6.59 6.47 8.11
CA LEU A 137 -7.11 6.83 9.42
C LEU A 137 -6.67 5.86 10.52
N GLY A 138 -6.11 4.72 10.14
CA GLY A 138 -5.70 3.66 11.06
C GLY A 138 -6.88 3.18 11.92
N CYS A 139 -6.65 2.98 13.20
CA CYS A 139 -7.68 2.54 14.15
C CYS A 139 -8.88 3.50 14.28
N ALA A 140 -8.72 4.76 13.86
CA ALA A 140 -9.80 5.75 13.86
C ALA A 140 -10.79 5.60 12.68
N ALA A 141 -10.48 4.76 11.69
CA ALA A 141 -11.30 4.58 10.50
C ALA A 141 -12.63 3.87 10.79
N GLU A 142 -12.57 2.89 11.67
CA GLU A 142 -13.73 2.14 12.14
C GLU A 142 -13.92 2.47 13.62
N ARG A 143 -14.75 3.47 13.91
CA ARG A 143 -15.10 3.87 15.28
C ARG A 143 -16.04 2.86 15.93
N THR A 144 -15.68 1.60 15.95
CA THR A 144 -16.35 0.63 16.82
C THR A 144 -15.59 0.58 18.14
N ASP A 145 -16.35 0.62 19.25
CA ASP A 145 -15.79 0.56 20.61
C ASP A 145 -14.86 -0.66 20.82
N GLU A 146 -15.12 -1.76 20.09
CA GLU A 146 -14.30 -2.97 20.13
C GLU A 146 -12.93 -2.79 19.48
N ASN A 147 -12.87 -2.14 18.33
CA ASN A 147 -11.60 -1.90 17.63
C ASN A 147 -10.72 -0.90 18.39
N ILE A 148 -11.33 0.12 18.97
CA ILE A 148 -10.62 1.09 19.82
C ILE A 148 -10.12 0.42 21.10
N LYS A 149 -10.93 -0.40 21.74
CA LYS A 149 -10.54 -1.16 22.95
C LYS A 149 -9.40 -2.16 22.65
N SER A 150 -9.50 -2.89 21.55
CA SER A 150 -8.44 -3.83 21.12
C SER A 150 -7.11 -3.10 20.89
N TRP A 151 -7.14 -1.96 20.21
CA TRP A 151 -5.96 -1.15 20.00
C TRP A 151 -5.39 -0.56 21.30
N LEU A 152 -6.25 -0.03 22.18
CA LEU A 152 -5.86 0.48 23.50
C LEU A 152 -5.26 -0.62 24.38
N ASN A 153 -5.79 -1.83 24.31
CA ASN A 153 -5.24 -2.96 25.06
C ASN A 153 -3.84 -3.32 24.56
N LYS A 154 -3.63 -3.44 23.26
CA LYS A 154 -2.30 -3.68 22.68
C LYS A 154 -1.32 -2.56 23.01
N PHE A 155 -1.76 -1.31 22.95
CA PHE A 155 -0.95 -0.16 23.33
C PHE A 155 -0.57 -0.18 24.82
N ASN A 156 -1.53 -0.53 25.71
CA ASN A 156 -1.28 -0.68 27.13
C ASN A 156 -0.35 -1.87 27.45
N GLU A 157 -0.46 -2.99 26.71
CA GLU A 157 0.47 -4.12 26.84
C GLU A 157 1.89 -3.71 26.46
N LEU A 158 2.07 -3.02 25.35
CA LEU A 158 3.35 -2.44 24.93
C LEU A 158 3.91 -1.49 25.98
N LEU A 159 3.08 -0.59 26.52
CA LEU A 159 3.52 0.33 27.58
C LEU A 159 3.96 -0.41 28.85
N LYS A 160 3.32 -1.54 29.20
CA LYS A 160 3.70 -2.36 30.36
C LYS A 160 5.02 -3.10 30.11
N GLU A 161 5.15 -3.77 28.97
CA GLU A 161 6.41 -4.44 28.57
C GLU A 161 7.61 -3.48 28.60
N MET A 162 7.36 -2.22 28.27
CA MET A 162 8.37 -1.18 28.23
C MET A 162 8.65 -0.54 29.58
N ALA A 163 7.66 -0.47 30.47
CA ALA A 163 7.87 -0.01 31.84
C ALA A 163 8.73 -1.00 32.65
N ASP A 164 8.72 -2.28 32.24
CA ASP A 164 9.52 -3.34 32.86
C ASP A 164 10.94 -3.44 32.26
N SER A 165 11.22 -2.75 31.14
CA SER A 165 12.56 -2.66 30.53
C SER A 165 13.31 -1.40 31.00
N GLU A 166 14.49 -1.60 31.60
CA GLU A 166 15.33 -0.52 32.18
C GLU A 166 15.99 0.40 31.13
N GLY A 167 15.31 0.84 30.07
CA GLY A 167 15.92 1.67 29.05
C GLY A 167 14.93 2.54 28.29
N GLY A 168 14.85 3.81 28.68
CA GLY A 168 13.98 4.80 28.03
C GLY A 168 14.32 5.16 26.56
N MET A 169 15.33 4.53 25.95
CA MET A 169 15.68 4.69 24.53
C MET A 169 14.99 3.62 23.66
N ASP A 170 14.63 2.47 24.21
CA ASP A 170 13.88 1.42 23.54
C ASP A 170 12.41 1.80 23.29
N PHE A 171 11.88 2.82 23.98
CA PHE A 171 10.48 3.24 23.81
C PHE A 171 10.17 3.68 22.38
N MET A 172 10.95 4.61 21.83
CA MET A 172 10.72 5.12 20.47
C MET A 172 11.00 4.07 19.40
N ASP A 173 11.97 3.18 19.62
CA ASP A 173 12.29 2.09 18.70
C ASP A 173 11.26 0.97 18.77
N GLY A 174 10.75 0.62 19.94
CA GLY A 174 9.67 -0.36 20.12
C GLY A 174 8.34 0.13 19.54
N VAL A 175 7.95 1.37 19.82
CA VAL A 175 6.74 2.00 19.23
C VAL A 175 6.90 2.17 17.71
N THR A 176 8.08 2.60 17.23
CA THR A 176 8.33 2.71 15.79
C THR A 176 8.39 1.36 15.10
N SER A 177 8.99 0.33 15.68
CA SER A 177 9.06 -1.00 15.07
C SER A 177 7.71 -1.72 15.07
N SER A 178 6.87 -1.55 16.09
CA SER A 178 5.55 -2.21 16.19
C SER A 178 4.45 -1.50 15.40
N PHE A 179 4.55 -0.18 15.19
CA PHE A 179 3.52 0.60 14.50
C PHE A 179 3.92 1.09 13.10
N TYR A 180 5.21 1.03 12.73
CA TYR A 180 5.73 1.65 11.51
C TYR A 180 6.58 0.70 10.67
N TYR A 181 5.94 -0.25 10.00
CA TYR A 181 6.54 -0.84 8.81
C TYR A 181 6.23 0.06 7.61
N ASP A 182 7.21 0.84 7.16
CA ASP A 182 7.29 1.63 5.92
C ASP A 182 6.51 2.95 5.78
N ASP A 183 5.59 3.34 6.66
CA ASP A 183 4.95 4.66 6.60
C ASP A 183 4.88 5.31 7.99
N ILE A 184 5.59 6.42 8.18
CA ILE A 184 5.46 7.26 9.38
C ILE A 184 4.10 7.96 9.32
N MET A 185 3.19 7.61 10.23
CA MET A 185 1.99 8.41 10.47
C MET A 185 2.38 9.59 11.35
N VAL A 186 2.42 10.79 10.76
CA VAL A 186 2.55 12.03 11.52
C VAL A 186 1.13 12.49 11.87
N PHE A 187 0.79 12.48 13.14
CA PHE A 187 -0.38 13.18 13.64
C PHE A 187 -0.03 14.67 13.72
N THR A 188 -0.65 15.51 12.90
CA THR A 188 -0.67 16.96 13.09
C THR A 188 -1.85 17.33 13.97
N PRO A 189 -1.68 18.26 14.92
CA PRO A 189 -2.77 18.72 15.81
C PRO A 189 -3.92 19.36 15.05
#